data_718864935bcd2f6f8256c460e23990b1
#
_entry.id   718864935bcd2f6f8256c460e23990b1
#
_cell.length_a   1.000
_cell.length_b   1.000
_cell.length_c   1.000
_cell.angle_alpha   90.00
_cell.angle_beta   90.00
_cell.angle_gamma   90.00
#
_symmetry.space_group_name_H-M   'P 1'
#
loop_
_entity.id
_entity.type
_entity.pdbx_description
1 polymer ?
#
loop_
_entity_poly.entity_id
_entity_poly.type
_entity_poly.pdbx_seq_one_letter_code
_entity_poly.pdbx_strand_id
1 'polypeptide(L)'
;LPEGEYLYLVNYYGQLSDSRISEYKKIYGNIIVDHTHAFFQKPLKGIDTLYSCRKFWGVSDGAYLSTDTSLTENKTVDYSAERMKHILGRYEHNAGTYYKDMLENAAKYDGMELRQMSKLTQNLLKAVDYDRAKKKREENYRILGELLPSESIFNQTVPEGPFAYPYFHADGMKLRRYLAEKKIFVPT
;
A
#
# COMPACT_ATOMS: atom_id res chain seq x y z
N LEU A 1 18.49 7.87 -17.90
CA LEU A 1 19.21 7.46 -16.70
C LEU A 1 20.61 6.98 -17.07
N PRO A 2 21.61 7.14 -16.19
CA PRO A 2 22.90 6.49 -16.33
C PRO A 2 22.76 4.96 -16.46
N GLU A 3 23.76 4.31 -17.04
CA GLU A 3 23.77 2.86 -17.21
C GLU A 3 23.72 2.15 -15.85
N GLY A 4 22.83 1.18 -15.71
CA GLY A 4 22.64 0.43 -14.46
C GLY A 4 21.75 1.10 -13.41
N GLU A 5 21.26 2.32 -13.64
CA GLU A 5 20.32 2.98 -12.74
C GLU A 5 18.86 2.64 -13.06
N TYR A 6 18.01 2.71 -12.02
CA TYR A 6 16.59 2.44 -12.10
C TYR A 6 15.78 3.66 -11.68
N LEU A 7 14.70 3.93 -12.39
CA LEU A 7 13.69 4.87 -11.94
C LEU A 7 12.71 4.13 -11.00
N TYR A 8 12.63 4.58 -9.74
CA TYR A 8 11.66 4.06 -8.79
C TYR A 8 10.37 4.89 -8.84
N LEU A 9 9.27 4.27 -9.31
CA LEU A 9 7.98 4.91 -9.50
C LEU A 9 7.01 4.50 -8.39
N VAL A 10 6.64 5.43 -7.53
CA VAL A 10 5.63 5.19 -6.50
C VAL A 10 4.24 5.49 -7.03
N ASN A 11 3.37 4.50 -7.07
CA ASN A 11 1.98 4.65 -7.46
C ASN A 11 1.13 5.13 -6.29
N TYR A 12 1.24 6.42 -5.97
CA TYR A 12 0.47 7.02 -4.88
C TYR A 12 -1.04 6.91 -5.14
N TYR A 13 -1.75 6.30 -4.19
CA TYR A 13 -3.20 6.13 -4.18
C TYR A 13 -3.77 5.41 -5.42
N GLY A 14 -2.94 4.69 -6.18
CA GLY A 14 -3.36 4.02 -7.40
C GLY A 14 -3.66 4.97 -8.57
N GLN A 15 -3.13 6.18 -8.57
CA GLN A 15 -3.41 7.19 -9.61
C GLN A 15 -2.50 7.06 -10.84
N LEU A 16 -1.50 6.17 -10.81
CA LEU A 16 -0.61 5.94 -11.93
C LEU A 16 -1.16 4.82 -12.82
N SER A 17 -1.67 5.18 -14.00
CA SER A 17 -2.24 4.22 -14.96
C SER A 17 -1.18 3.34 -15.63
N ASP A 18 -1.60 2.18 -16.14
CA ASP A 18 -0.74 1.27 -16.90
C ASP A 18 -0.11 1.94 -18.14
N SER A 19 -0.85 2.82 -18.80
CA SER A 19 -0.35 3.59 -19.94
C SER A 19 0.79 4.52 -19.55
N ARG A 20 0.67 5.21 -18.40
CA ARG A 20 1.73 6.09 -17.89
C ARG A 20 2.95 5.29 -17.44
N ILE A 21 2.76 4.16 -16.78
CA ILE A 21 3.85 3.25 -16.41
C ILE A 21 4.59 2.79 -17.67
N SER A 22 3.84 2.38 -18.71
CA SER A 22 4.42 1.95 -19.99
C SER A 22 5.19 3.07 -20.71
N GLU A 23 4.71 4.30 -20.62
CA GLU A 23 5.40 5.48 -21.16
C GLU A 23 6.73 5.71 -20.44
N TYR A 24 6.74 5.70 -19.10
CA TYR A 24 7.98 5.80 -18.32
C TYR A 24 8.96 4.67 -18.64
N LYS A 25 8.47 3.44 -18.82
CA LYS A 25 9.31 2.31 -19.24
C LYS A 25 10.00 2.56 -20.58
N LYS A 26 9.29 3.15 -21.56
CA LYS A 26 9.85 3.48 -22.86
C LYS A 26 10.91 4.59 -22.78
N ILE A 27 10.69 5.59 -21.92
CA ILE A 27 11.60 6.74 -21.76
C ILE A 27 12.87 6.35 -20.99
N TYR A 28 12.71 5.63 -19.88
CA TYR A 28 13.78 5.41 -18.90
C TYR A 28 14.42 4.02 -18.97
N GLY A 29 13.82 3.08 -19.67
CA GLY A 29 14.34 1.71 -19.81
C GLY A 29 14.17 0.89 -18.53
N ASN A 30 14.94 1.18 -17.49
CA ASN A 30 14.91 0.45 -16.23
C ASN A 30 14.01 1.16 -15.21
N ILE A 31 12.89 0.54 -14.87
CA ILE A 31 11.97 1.06 -13.85
C ILE A 31 11.57 -0.02 -12.86
N ILE A 32 11.34 0.38 -11.62
CA ILE A 32 10.70 -0.42 -10.57
C ILE A 32 9.43 0.32 -10.16
N VAL A 33 8.30 -0.36 -10.12
CA VAL A 33 7.02 0.23 -9.72
C VAL A 33 6.64 -0.21 -8.32
N ASP A 34 6.33 0.75 -7.47
CA ASP A 34 5.82 0.50 -6.12
C ASP A 34 4.30 0.65 -6.08
N HIS A 35 3.60 -0.47 -6.04
CA HIS A 35 2.16 -0.58 -5.89
C HIS A 35 1.72 -0.73 -4.42
N THR A 36 2.50 -0.20 -3.45
CA THR A 36 2.12 -0.22 -2.03
C THR A 36 0.73 0.38 -1.78
N HIS A 37 0.31 1.38 -2.57
CA HIS A 37 -1.04 1.96 -2.51
C HIS A 37 -1.96 1.51 -3.65
N ALA A 38 -1.57 0.50 -4.42
CA ALA A 38 -2.32 0.01 -5.59
C ALA A 38 -2.36 -1.53 -5.63
N PHE A 39 -2.66 -2.17 -4.50
CA PHE A 39 -2.55 -3.62 -4.33
C PHE A 39 -3.32 -4.46 -5.36
N PHE A 40 -4.42 -3.94 -5.88
CA PHE A 40 -5.27 -4.65 -6.85
C PHE A 40 -4.88 -4.40 -8.31
N GLN A 41 -4.07 -3.37 -8.59
CA GLN A 41 -3.57 -3.12 -9.93
C GLN A 41 -2.56 -4.20 -10.32
N LYS A 42 -2.77 -4.84 -11.48
CA LYS A 42 -1.90 -5.92 -11.95
C LYS A 42 -0.53 -5.39 -12.37
N PRO A 43 0.53 -6.17 -12.17
CA PRO A 43 1.85 -5.80 -12.66
C PRO A 43 1.89 -5.86 -14.19
N LEU A 44 2.66 -4.97 -14.81
CA LEU A 44 2.92 -5.03 -16.24
C LEU A 44 4.10 -5.98 -16.52
N LYS A 45 3.98 -6.78 -17.57
CA LYS A 45 5.04 -7.70 -18.00
C LYS A 45 6.34 -6.93 -18.30
N GLY A 46 7.46 -7.47 -17.84
CA GLY A 46 8.79 -6.86 -18.03
C GLY A 46 9.07 -5.67 -17.12
N ILE A 47 8.27 -5.48 -16.05
CA ILE A 47 8.44 -4.41 -15.08
C ILE A 47 8.39 -4.98 -13.67
N ASP A 48 9.48 -4.82 -12.94
CA ASP A 48 9.54 -5.21 -11.54
C ASP A 48 8.56 -4.38 -10.72
N THR A 49 7.64 -5.07 -10.02
CA THR A 49 6.56 -4.41 -9.29
C THR A 49 6.47 -4.92 -7.85
N LEU A 50 6.48 -3.98 -6.91
CA LEU A 50 6.41 -4.24 -5.47
C LEU A 50 5.01 -3.99 -4.92
N TYR A 51 4.56 -4.83 -3.98
CA TYR A 51 3.29 -4.68 -3.26
C TYR A 51 3.51 -4.85 -1.76
N SER A 52 2.91 -3.99 -0.94
CA SER A 52 2.91 -4.16 0.52
C SER A 52 1.58 -4.70 1.01
N CYS A 53 1.59 -5.84 1.68
CA CYS A 53 0.38 -6.44 2.26
C CYS A 53 -0.14 -5.63 3.45
N ARG A 54 0.75 -5.03 4.25
CA ARG A 54 0.42 -4.32 5.50
C ARG A 54 -0.45 -3.06 5.30
N LYS A 55 -0.50 -2.52 4.10
CA LYS A 55 -1.32 -1.34 3.79
C LYS A 55 -2.79 -1.68 3.58
N PHE A 56 -3.08 -2.87 3.08
CA PHE A 56 -4.44 -3.29 2.73
C PHE A 56 -5.04 -4.29 3.71
N TRP A 57 -4.21 -5.10 4.37
CA TRP A 57 -4.62 -6.25 5.15
C TRP A 57 -4.15 -6.17 6.60
N GLY A 58 -4.89 -6.82 7.48
CA GLY A 58 -4.55 -6.93 8.90
C GLY A 58 -3.41 -7.93 9.15
N VAL A 59 -2.24 -7.66 8.58
CA VAL A 59 -1.03 -8.47 8.72
C VAL A 59 0.14 -7.60 9.18
N SER A 60 1.06 -8.19 9.92
CA SER A 60 2.20 -7.46 10.49
C SER A 60 3.46 -7.49 9.61
N ASP A 61 3.51 -8.35 8.61
CA ASP A 61 4.58 -8.47 7.61
C ASP A 61 3.99 -8.73 6.22
N GLY A 62 4.85 -8.93 5.25
CA GLY A 62 4.50 -9.40 3.92
C GLY A 62 4.53 -8.33 2.84
N ALA A 63 5.15 -8.75 1.75
CA ALA A 63 5.20 -8.05 0.48
C ALA A 63 5.17 -9.07 -0.66
N TYR A 64 4.77 -8.63 -1.84
CA TYR A 64 4.94 -9.38 -3.08
C TYR A 64 5.90 -8.62 -3.99
N LEU A 65 6.70 -9.38 -4.72
CA LEU A 65 7.50 -8.90 -5.85
C LEU A 65 7.03 -9.65 -7.10
N SER A 66 6.57 -8.92 -8.10
CA SER A 66 6.38 -9.44 -9.45
C SER A 66 7.62 -9.08 -10.27
N THR A 67 8.33 -10.07 -10.75
CA THR A 67 9.55 -9.92 -11.54
C THR A 67 9.70 -11.06 -12.53
N ASP A 68 10.32 -10.78 -13.67
CA ASP A 68 10.71 -11.82 -14.64
C ASP A 68 12.07 -12.44 -14.28
N THR A 69 12.76 -11.93 -13.27
CA THR A 69 14.06 -12.43 -12.81
C THR A 69 13.87 -13.58 -11.81
N SER A 70 14.55 -14.69 -12.03
CA SER A 70 14.55 -15.79 -11.06
C SER A 70 15.33 -15.41 -9.81
N LEU A 71 14.67 -15.44 -8.67
CA LEU A 71 15.31 -15.26 -7.37
C LEU A 71 15.96 -16.59 -6.97
N THR A 72 17.29 -16.64 -7.00
CA THR A 72 18.07 -17.89 -6.73
C THR A 72 18.39 -18.08 -5.25
N GLU A 73 18.24 -17.05 -4.43
CA GLU A 73 18.59 -17.12 -3.02
C GLU A 73 17.45 -17.71 -2.18
N ASN A 74 17.75 -18.75 -1.41
CA ASN A 74 16.86 -19.26 -0.38
C ASN A 74 16.82 -18.28 0.79
N LYS A 75 15.76 -17.48 0.89
CA LYS A 75 15.54 -16.60 2.04
C LYS A 75 14.88 -17.37 3.18
N THR A 76 15.28 -17.08 4.42
CA THR A 76 14.61 -17.62 5.61
C THR A 76 13.17 -17.12 5.67
N VAL A 77 12.27 -17.95 6.20
CA VAL A 77 10.87 -17.56 6.44
C VAL A 77 10.80 -16.71 7.69
N ASP A 78 10.10 -15.58 7.61
CA ASP A 78 9.89 -14.69 8.75
C ASP A 78 8.92 -15.30 9.79
N TYR A 79 8.98 -14.79 11.03
CA TYR A 79 8.08 -15.15 12.11
C TYR A 79 7.39 -13.89 12.64
N SER A 80 6.06 -13.82 12.54
CA SER A 80 5.32 -12.58 12.78
C SER A 80 4.27 -12.66 13.89
N ALA A 81 4.08 -13.82 14.54
CA ALA A 81 3.03 -13.98 15.55
C ALA A 81 3.14 -12.95 16.69
N GLU A 82 4.35 -12.71 17.20
CA GLU A 82 4.60 -11.74 18.26
C GLU A 82 4.41 -10.27 17.85
N ARG A 83 4.33 -10.02 16.55
CA ARG A 83 4.14 -8.67 15.98
C ARG A 83 2.67 -8.35 15.67
N MET A 84 1.75 -9.26 15.99
CA MET A 84 0.31 -9.09 15.74
C MET A 84 -0.42 -8.23 16.79
N LYS A 85 0.24 -7.89 17.91
CA LYS A 85 -0.38 -7.17 19.04
C LYS A 85 -1.14 -5.92 18.61
N HIS A 86 -0.52 -5.05 17.78
CA HIS A 86 -1.16 -3.81 17.31
C HIS A 86 -2.34 -4.06 16.38
N ILE A 87 -2.36 -5.16 15.65
CA ILE A 87 -3.46 -5.52 14.75
C ILE A 87 -4.62 -6.07 15.58
N LEU A 88 -4.37 -7.05 16.43
CA LEU A 88 -5.40 -7.65 17.28
C LEU A 88 -6.01 -6.63 18.23
N GLY A 89 -5.16 -5.84 18.89
CA GLY A 89 -5.59 -4.84 19.85
C GLY A 89 -6.46 -3.73 19.27
N ARG A 90 -6.25 -3.35 18.01
CA ARG A 90 -7.12 -2.36 17.35
C ARG A 90 -8.51 -2.91 17.01
N TYR A 91 -8.65 -4.23 16.82
CA TYR A 91 -9.96 -4.88 16.70
C TYR A 91 -10.66 -5.01 18.05
N GLU A 92 -9.90 -5.35 19.11
CA GLU A 92 -10.42 -5.54 20.47
C GLU A 92 -10.84 -4.21 21.11
N HIS A 93 -10.06 -3.14 20.89
CA HIS A 93 -10.26 -1.83 21.50
C HIS A 93 -10.29 -0.70 20.48
N ASN A 94 -9.11 -0.14 20.16
CA ASN A 94 -8.99 0.96 19.19
C ASN A 94 -7.54 1.13 18.70
N ALA A 95 -7.39 1.81 17.56
CA ALA A 95 -6.09 1.99 16.95
C ALA A 95 -5.14 2.91 17.76
N GLY A 96 -5.66 3.89 18.49
CA GLY A 96 -4.85 4.86 19.24
C GLY A 96 -4.07 4.20 20.38
N THR A 97 -4.70 3.29 21.12
CA THR A 97 -4.05 2.55 22.23
C THR A 97 -2.84 1.75 21.75
N TYR A 98 -2.90 1.20 20.55
CA TYR A 98 -1.86 0.31 19.99
C TYR A 98 -0.98 0.99 18.94
N TYR A 99 -1.02 2.31 18.84
CA TYR A 99 -0.22 3.06 17.86
C TYR A 99 1.28 2.89 18.09
N LYS A 100 1.73 2.87 19.36
CA LYS A 100 3.13 2.64 19.71
C LYS A 100 3.60 1.25 19.28
N ASP A 101 2.81 0.21 19.54
CA ASP A 101 3.12 -1.17 19.08
C ASP A 101 3.24 -1.25 17.55
N MET A 102 2.43 -0.47 16.82
CA MET A 102 2.54 -0.39 15.36
C MET A 102 3.87 0.25 14.91
N LEU A 103 4.28 1.35 15.56
CA LEU A 103 5.57 2.01 15.26
C LEU A 103 6.75 1.09 15.59
N GLU A 104 6.72 0.41 16.75
CA GLU A 104 7.75 -0.56 17.14
C GLU A 104 7.84 -1.73 16.14
N ASN A 105 6.69 -2.21 15.62
CA ASN A 105 6.71 -3.22 14.58
C ASN A 105 7.31 -2.67 13.28
N ALA A 106 7.01 -1.43 12.90
CA ALA A 106 7.59 -0.81 11.71
C ALA A 106 9.11 -0.65 11.83
N ALA A 107 9.59 -0.18 12.98
CA ALA A 107 11.02 0.00 13.25
C ALA A 107 11.84 -1.30 13.20
N LYS A 108 11.22 -2.46 13.47
CA LYS A 108 11.91 -3.76 13.38
C LYS A 108 12.36 -4.12 11.96
N TYR A 109 11.81 -3.48 10.93
CA TYR A 109 12.23 -3.72 9.55
C TYR A 109 13.49 -2.94 9.15
N ASP A 110 13.84 -1.92 9.92
CA ASP A 110 15.05 -1.12 9.64
C ASP A 110 16.29 -1.99 9.83
N GLY A 111 17.05 -2.17 8.76
CA GLY A 111 18.27 -2.99 8.77
C GLY A 111 18.05 -4.52 8.83
N MET A 112 16.79 -5.00 8.76
CA MET A 112 16.54 -6.44 8.65
C MET A 112 16.96 -6.99 7.29
N GLU A 113 17.52 -8.20 7.32
CA GLU A 113 17.71 -8.99 6.09
C GLU A 113 16.37 -9.30 5.42
N LEU A 114 16.38 -9.36 4.10
CA LEU A 114 15.22 -9.75 3.32
C LEU A 114 14.82 -11.21 3.65
N ARG A 115 13.56 -11.40 4.03
CA ARG A 115 12.98 -12.70 4.39
C ARG A 115 11.74 -13.01 3.54
N GLN A 116 11.40 -14.29 3.46
CA GLN A 116 10.11 -14.68 2.95
C GLN A 116 9.00 -14.30 3.94
N MET A 117 7.82 -13.99 3.42
CA MET A 117 6.61 -13.71 4.19
C MET A 117 6.34 -14.85 5.19
N SER A 118 5.95 -14.49 6.42
CA SER A 118 5.64 -15.44 7.47
C SER A 118 4.48 -16.38 7.09
N LYS A 119 4.49 -17.60 7.62
CA LYS A 119 3.39 -18.55 7.42
C LYS A 119 2.06 -18.02 7.95
N LEU A 120 2.07 -17.26 9.05
CA LEU A 120 0.88 -16.63 9.60
C LEU A 120 0.26 -15.67 8.58
N THR A 121 1.05 -14.75 8.04
CA THR A 121 0.59 -13.81 7.02
C THR A 121 0.12 -14.51 5.76
N GLN A 122 0.84 -15.53 5.27
CA GLN A 122 0.39 -16.32 4.12
C GLN A 122 -1.00 -16.95 4.35
N ASN A 123 -1.24 -17.50 5.54
CA ASN A 123 -2.53 -18.11 5.86
C ASN A 123 -3.65 -17.08 6.00
N LEU A 124 -3.38 -15.93 6.63
CA LEU A 124 -4.35 -14.84 6.72
C LEU A 124 -4.73 -14.32 5.33
N LEU A 125 -3.76 -14.10 4.47
CA LEU A 125 -4.01 -13.62 3.11
C LEU A 125 -4.80 -14.61 2.26
N LYS A 126 -4.61 -15.92 2.44
CA LYS A 126 -5.42 -16.95 1.76
C LYS A 126 -6.90 -16.94 2.17
N ALA A 127 -7.22 -16.45 3.36
CA ALA A 127 -8.59 -16.38 3.88
C ALA A 127 -9.32 -15.07 3.49
N VAL A 128 -8.65 -14.15 2.79
CA VAL A 128 -9.25 -12.89 2.37
C VAL A 128 -10.18 -13.09 1.17
N ASP A 129 -11.39 -12.55 1.27
CA ASP A 129 -12.29 -12.36 0.13
C ASP A 129 -11.87 -11.07 -0.63
N TYR A 130 -10.95 -11.26 -1.59
CA TYR A 130 -10.38 -10.16 -2.37
C TYR A 130 -11.41 -9.42 -3.22
N ASP A 131 -12.36 -10.15 -3.80
CA ASP A 131 -13.39 -9.56 -4.68
C ASP A 131 -14.33 -8.65 -3.89
N ARG A 132 -14.77 -9.12 -2.73
CA ARG A 132 -15.60 -8.32 -1.81
C ARG A 132 -14.84 -7.09 -1.31
N ALA A 133 -13.57 -7.26 -0.92
CA ALA A 133 -12.74 -6.16 -0.44
C ALA A 133 -12.52 -5.11 -1.52
N LYS A 134 -12.22 -5.52 -2.76
CA LYS A 134 -12.06 -4.65 -3.92
C LYS A 134 -13.35 -3.84 -4.18
N LYS A 135 -14.49 -4.52 -4.34
CA LYS A 135 -15.79 -3.89 -4.58
C LYS A 135 -16.15 -2.86 -3.51
N LYS A 136 -15.93 -3.21 -2.22
CA LYS A 136 -16.27 -2.30 -1.11
C LYS A 136 -15.38 -1.05 -1.09
N ARG A 137 -14.10 -1.18 -1.45
CA ARG A 137 -13.18 -0.05 -1.58
C ARG A 137 -13.58 0.88 -2.73
N GLU A 138 -13.95 0.32 -3.87
CA GLU A 138 -14.41 1.08 -5.04
C GLU A 138 -15.72 1.82 -4.75
N GLU A 139 -16.67 1.17 -4.05
CA GLU A 139 -17.91 1.79 -3.58
C GLU A 139 -17.62 2.98 -2.65
N ASN A 140 -16.79 2.77 -1.62
CA ASN A 140 -16.42 3.82 -0.67
C ASN A 140 -15.72 5.00 -1.37
N TYR A 141 -14.86 4.72 -2.36
CA TYR A 141 -14.19 5.75 -3.14
C TYR A 141 -15.18 6.63 -3.93
N ARG A 142 -16.19 6.01 -4.57
CA ARG A 142 -17.23 6.74 -5.30
C ARG A 142 -18.08 7.60 -4.36
N ILE A 143 -18.50 7.03 -3.21
CA ILE A 143 -19.26 7.78 -2.19
C ILE A 143 -18.47 9.01 -1.72
N LEU A 144 -17.17 8.86 -1.44
CA LEU A 144 -16.35 10.01 -1.06
C LEU A 144 -16.23 11.03 -2.20
N GLY A 145 -16.13 10.59 -3.45
CA GLY A 145 -16.10 11.47 -4.62
C GLY A 145 -17.39 12.27 -4.80
N GLU A 146 -18.53 11.70 -4.46
CA GLU A 146 -19.83 12.38 -4.49
C GLU A 146 -20.00 13.38 -3.34
N LEU A 147 -19.48 13.06 -2.15
CA LEU A 147 -19.67 13.87 -0.94
C LEU A 147 -18.60 14.95 -0.77
N LEU A 148 -17.41 14.74 -1.31
CA LEU A 148 -16.29 15.67 -1.19
C LEU A 148 -16.02 16.31 -2.55
N PRO A 149 -16.61 17.48 -2.86
CA PRO A 149 -16.30 18.19 -4.08
C PRO A 149 -14.79 18.50 -4.10
N SER A 150 -14.09 17.94 -5.04
CA SER A 150 -12.66 18.11 -5.10
C SER A 150 -12.25 19.07 -6.20
N GLU A 151 -11.56 20.13 -5.84
CA GLU A 151 -10.63 20.82 -6.73
C GLU A 151 -9.36 19.98 -6.90
N SER A 152 -9.55 18.67 -7.07
CA SER A 152 -8.42 17.73 -7.10
C SER A 152 -7.57 17.98 -8.34
N ILE A 153 -6.27 18.16 -8.11
CA ILE A 153 -5.25 18.18 -9.17
C ILE A 153 -5.00 16.78 -9.75
N PHE A 154 -5.56 15.73 -9.14
CA PHE A 154 -5.48 14.37 -9.63
C PHE A 154 -6.64 14.08 -10.57
N ASN A 155 -6.35 13.50 -11.73
CA ASN A 155 -7.37 12.99 -12.62
C ASN A 155 -8.00 11.76 -11.95
N GLN A 156 -9.16 11.95 -11.32
CA GLN A 156 -9.77 10.95 -10.44
C GLN A 156 -10.52 9.89 -11.23
N THR A 157 -9.77 9.03 -11.88
CA THR A 157 -10.31 7.71 -12.21
C THR A 157 -10.39 6.89 -10.93
N VAL A 158 -11.46 6.10 -10.75
CA VAL A 158 -11.54 5.16 -9.64
C VAL A 158 -10.49 4.07 -9.84
N PRO A 159 -9.45 3.99 -8.99
CA PRO A 159 -8.46 2.92 -9.11
C PRO A 159 -9.08 1.57 -8.78
N GLU A 160 -8.46 0.48 -9.20
CA GLU A 160 -8.86 -0.86 -8.79
C GLU A 160 -8.64 -1.05 -7.28
N GLY A 161 -9.74 -1.29 -6.53
CA GLY A 161 -9.69 -1.48 -5.07
C GLY A 161 -8.88 -0.42 -4.33
N PRO A 162 -9.21 0.86 -4.44
CA PRO A 162 -8.37 1.99 -4.02
C PRO A 162 -7.95 1.91 -2.56
N PHE A 163 -6.72 2.38 -2.28
CA PHE A 163 -6.18 2.47 -0.91
C PHE A 163 -6.88 3.56 -0.10
N ALA A 164 -6.99 4.75 -0.68
CA ALA A 164 -7.61 5.93 -0.09
C ALA A 164 -8.18 6.82 -1.19
N TYR A 165 -9.07 7.75 -0.82
CA TYR A 165 -9.56 8.81 -1.68
C TYR A 165 -8.62 10.03 -1.52
N PRO A 166 -7.87 10.44 -2.55
CA PRO A 166 -7.04 11.63 -2.46
C PRO A 166 -7.92 12.89 -2.49
N TYR A 167 -7.88 13.68 -1.44
CA TYR A 167 -8.63 14.92 -1.31
C TYR A 167 -7.67 16.10 -1.19
N PHE A 168 -7.75 17.03 -2.13
CA PHE A 168 -6.97 18.25 -2.07
C PHE A 168 -7.70 19.31 -1.23
N HIS A 169 -6.96 19.95 -0.34
CA HIS A 169 -7.44 21.08 0.45
C HIS A 169 -6.32 22.12 0.61
N ALA A 170 -6.60 23.39 0.34
CA ALA A 170 -5.61 24.46 0.36
C ALA A 170 -4.85 24.55 1.70
N ASP A 171 -5.53 24.30 2.83
CA ASP A 171 -4.94 24.22 4.15
C ASP A 171 -5.07 22.79 4.72
N GLY A 172 -4.43 21.82 4.06
CA GLY A 172 -4.50 20.41 4.41
C GLY A 172 -4.01 20.12 5.83
N MET A 173 -2.99 20.83 6.31
CA MET A 173 -2.45 20.65 7.67
C MET A 173 -3.45 21.07 8.75
N LYS A 174 -4.20 22.14 8.54
CA LYS A 174 -5.26 22.58 9.45
C LYS A 174 -6.43 21.61 9.45
N LEU A 175 -6.85 21.18 8.27
CA LEU A 175 -7.89 20.15 8.12
C LEU A 175 -7.50 18.85 8.84
N ARG A 176 -6.26 18.37 8.65
CA ARG A 176 -5.76 17.18 9.32
C ARG A 176 -5.82 17.28 10.85
N ARG A 177 -5.38 18.42 11.42
CA ARG A 177 -5.46 18.67 12.88
C ARG A 177 -6.91 18.63 13.36
N TYR A 178 -7.80 19.36 12.68
CA TYR A 178 -9.23 19.37 13.00
C TYR A 178 -9.84 17.96 12.97
N LEU A 179 -9.53 17.15 11.94
CA LEU A 179 -9.99 15.78 11.83
C LEU A 179 -9.43 14.90 12.95
N ALA A 180 -8.15 15.06 13.30
CA ALA A 180 -7.52 14.33 14.39
C ALA A 180 -8.18 14.61 15.76
N GLU A 181 -8.58 15.85 16.03
CA GLU A 181 -9.38 16.23 17.24
C GLU A 181 -10.73 15.48 17.27
N LYS A 182 -11.30 15.21 16.10
CA LYS A 182 -12.52 14.40 15.94
C LYS A 182 -12.24 12.89 15.89
N LYS A 183 -11.00 12.45 16.16
CA LYS A 183 -10.51 11.06 16.08
C LYS A 183 -10.61 10.46 14.67
N ILE A 184 -10.61 11.30 13.64
CA ILE A 184 -10.53 10.90 12.22
C ILE A 184 -9.08 11.08 11.76
N PHE A 185 -8.39 9.96 11.57
CA PHE A 185 -6.97 9.97 11.19
C PHE A 185 -6.85 9.73 9.69
N VAL A 186 -6.32 10.73 8.99
CA VAL A 186 -6.09 10.69 7.54
C VAL A 186 -4.59 10.73 7.25
N PRO A 187 -4.09 9.92 6.31
CA PRO A 187 -2.71 10.03 5.82
C PRO A 187 -2.55 11.33 5.02
N THR A 188 -1.37 11.92 5.10
CA THR A 188 -0.98 13.12 4.33
C THR A 188 0.39 12.94 3.75
#